data_e2d4b1c5e544d231491a739b1062b9d7
#
_entry.id   e2d4b1c5e544d231491a739b1062b9d7
#
_cell.length_a   1.000
_cell.length_b   1.000
_cell.length_c   1.000
_cell.angle_alpha   90.00
_cell.angle_beta   90.00
_cell.angle_gamma   90.00
#
_symmetry.space_group_name_H-M   'P 1'
#
loop_
_entity.id
_entity.type
_entity.pdbx_description
1 polymer ?
#
loop_
_entity_poly.entity_id
_entity_poly.type
_entity_poly.pdbx_seq_one_letter_code
_entity_poly.pdbx_strand_id
1 'polypeptide(L)'
;MLIKYGNNDVTDRLLDYKMSVSFAESRMIGNVPSIELTMKFDNYDGILDNIDISKYWEVKENDASDTRYFKVYDQPEKYTKELTLKMYDNNYSLDKAYDTKLSYPVTIKDQLDEIESLTGLSIIREGIPQYVLDKSVSWYDNTIVIRDYLGWIAELFGANVYAEGIDSIRFVPIEKSAFAATQDLTDYEKNEVYTLTRVYAENGLNPLSKGDETGNTLFIDSANLYADEQSIIDSIYDRLEGLTFNQVKNVTMISVDNLLPGALVNYNSDEFTFFVSDLTVNYKGGQFSMSTVDGSVTTKNEEKTVNRVSNTTRIRKLQVQQDQESLKLDIIAKEQEGINDKMAQLSLSNEKISLRVSEVEEKTGEALKQAHGSVKKFVCEYASSNDGTIPPETGWAETAPTWHPGIYIWQRTATTINNTVTYSTPVCITGAKGEDSILLCIDSSNGTTFKNSDVAIIFTVTIYVGGVVIDNSSKLRETFGDDAYLQWLIKRHGETEFSKIPLDDSRLNDNGFMFTISAKDIKFKAVFNCELNI
;
A
#
# COMPACT_ATOMS: atom_id res chain seq x y z
N MET A 1 20.33 -11.28 34.76
CA MET A 1 19.01 -10.73 34.37
C MET A 1 18.59 -9.70 35.41
N LEU A 2 17.93 -8.63 35.01
CA LEU A 2 17.32 -7.64 35.89
C LEU A 2 15.87 -7.42 35.43
N ILE A 3 14.92 -7.55 36.35
CA ILE A 3 13.50 -7.32 36.08
C ILE A 3 12.96 -6.35 37.11
N LYS A 4 12.43 -5.23 36.65
CA LYS A 4 11.81 -4.23 37.53
C LYS A 4 10.35 -4.01 37.12
N TYR A 5 9.52 -3.87 38.15
CA TYR A 5 8.16 -3.37 38.02
C TYR A 5 8.06 -2.00 38.68
N GLY A 6 7.99 -0.97 37.87
CA GLY A 6 8.22 0.41 38.34
C GLY A 6 9.60 0.54 38.96
N ASN A 7 9.69 0.92 40.25
CA ASN A 7 10.95 1.05 40.96
C ASN A 7 11.37 -0.22 41.75
N ASN A 8 10.56 -1.28 41.70
CA ASN A 8 10.79 -2.49 42.51
C ASN A 8 11.55 -3.53 41.67
N ASP A 9 12.67 -3.99 42.18
CA ASP A 9 13.37 -5.15 41.62
C ASP A 9 12.62 -6.43 42.05
N VAL A 10 12.21 -7.23 41.08
CA VAL A 10 11.47 -8.50 41.28
C VAL A 10 12.20 -9.69 40.64
N THR A 11 13.46 -9.50 40.31
CA THR A 11 14.30 -10.48 39.60
C THR A 11 14.34 -11.82 40.36
N ASP A 12 14.51 -11.80 41.68
CA ASP A 12 14.64 -12.99 42.51
C ASP A 12 13.35 -13.85 42.52
N ARG A 13 12.24 -13.31 42.06
CA ARG A 13 10.95 -14.00 41.99
C ARG A 13 10.71 -14.74 40.68
N LEU A 14 11.57 -14.52 39.68
CA LEU A 14 11.39 -15.12 38.35
C LEU A 14 11.57 -16.64 38.40
N LEU A 15 10.56 -17.37 37.98
CA LEU A 15 10.57 -18.83 37.84
C LEU A 15 10.81 -19.25 36.38
N ASP A 16 10.17 -18.56 35.44
CA ASP A 16 10.21 -18.87 34.02
C ASP A 16 10.08 -17.61 33.18
N TYR A 17 10.72 -17.57 32.05
CA TYR A 17 10.71 -16.45 31.07
C TYR A 17 10.74 -17.02 29.66
N LYS A 18 9.85 -16.52 28.85
CA LYS A 18 9.83 -16.79 27.41
C LYS A 18 9.54 -15.50 26.67
N MET A 19 10.48 -15.05 25.85
CA MET A 19 10.30 -13.96 24.92
C MET A 19 10.23 -14.50 23.50
N SER A 20 9.30 -14.04 22.70
CA SER A 20 9.19 -14.41 21.30
C SER A 20 8.86 -13.20 20.43
N VAL A 21 9.48 -13.16 19.26
CA VAL A 21 9.25 -12.15 18.24
C VAL A 21 9.45 -12.76 16.87
N SER A 22 8.55 -12.47 15.94
CA SER A 22 8.59 -13.02 14.59
C SER A 22 8.17 -11.98 13.56
N PHE A 23 8.71 -12.12 12.35
CA PHE A 23 8.24 -11.39 11.19
C PHE A 23 6.98 -12.05 10.62
N ALA A 24 6.04 -11.20 10.22
CA ALA A 24 4.85 -11.68 9.53
C ALA A 24 5.22 -12.23 8.14
N GLU A 25 4.71 -13.40 7.81
CA GLU A 25 4.79 -14.00 6.45
C GLU A 25 6.22 -14.11 5.86
N SER A 26 7.23 -14.28 6.69
CA SER A 26 8.64 -14.42 6.27
C SER A 26 9.15 -13.27 5.38
N ARG A 27 8.71 -12.05 5.64
CA ARG A 27 9.17 -10.84 4.94
C ARG A 27 10.47 -10.33 5.52
N MET A 28 11.31 -9.75 4.66
CA MET A 28 12.56 -9.12 5.11
C MET A 28 12.35 -7.70 5.64
N ILE A 29 11.49 -6.92 5.00
CA ILE A 29 11.30 -5.48 5.28
C ILE A 29 9.83 -5.15 5.53
N GLY A 30 9.59 -3.96 6.07
CA GLY A 30 8.26 -3.46 6.32
C GLY A 30 7.56 -4.13 7.50
N ASN A 31 8.28 -4.86 8.33
CA ASN A 31 7.69 -5.48 9.52
C ASN A 31 7.65 -4.50 10.69
N VAL A 32 6.58 -4.62 11.49
CA VAL A 32 6.40 -3.89 12.75
C VAL A 32 6.05 -4.94 13.82
N PRO A 33 7.00 -5.83 14.15
CA PRO A 33 6.73 -6.93 15.07
C PRO A 33 6.49 -6.41 16.48
N SER A 34 5.60 -7.09 17.22
CA SER A 34 5.50 -6.93 18.67
C SER A 34 6.25 -8.05 19.35
N ILE A 35 7.06 -7.68 20.33
CA ILE A 35 7.72 -8.66 21.17
C ILE A 35 6.70 -9.13 22.22
N GLU A 36 6.43 -10.42 22.24
CA GLU A 36 5.64 -11.07 23.26
C GLU A 36 6.56 -11.60 24.35
N LEU A 37 6.26 -11.27 25.60
CA LEU A 37 6.98 -11.75 26.77
C LEU A 37 6.03 -12.43 27.75
N THR A 38 6.28 -13.70 28.04
CA THR A 38 5.60 -14.42 29.10
C THR A 38 6.57 -14.66 30.25
N MET A 39 6.24 -14.16 31.44
CA MET A 39 7.01 -14.39 32.65
C MET A 39 6.15 -15.07 33.72
N LYS A 40 6.75 -15.98 34.46
CA LYS A 40 6.16 -16.66 35.60
C LYS A 40 6.95 -16.31 36.86
N PHE A 41 6.26 -15.83 37.87
CA PHE A 41 6.84 -15.38 39.15
C PHE A 41 6.37 -16.21 40.32
N ASP A 42 7.23 -16.36 41.30
CA ASP A 42 6.83 -16.77 42.66
C ASP A 42 6.06 -15.61 43.31
N ASN A 43 4.81 -15.87 43.66
CA ASN A 43 3.91 -14.90 44.31
C ASN A 43 3.28 -15.48 45.58
N TYR A 44 4.00 -16.35 46.27
CA TYR A 44 3.48 -17.00 47.47
C TYR A 44 3.06 -16.03 48.57
N ASP A 45 3.73 -14.87 48.66
CA ASP A 45 3.45 -13.79 49.60
C ASP A 45 2.40 -12.78 49.13
N GLY A 46 1.88 -12.91 47.89
CA GLY A 46 0.86 -12.04 47.33
C GLY A 46 1.32 -10.61 46.98
N ILE A 47 2.62 -10.33 46.97
CA ILE A 47 3.14 -8.97 46.65
C ILE A 47 2.74 -8.53 45.25
N LEU A 48 2.62 -9.47 44.32
CA LEU A 48 2.24 -9.20 42.92
C LEU A 48 0.73 -9.29 42.64
N ASP A 49 -0.14 -9.44 43.68
CA ASP A 49 -1.58 -9.58 43.50
C ASP A 49 -2.26 -8.29 42.96
N ASN A 50 -1.64 -7.13 43.15
CA ASN A 50 -2.19 -5.82 42.75
C ASN A 50 -1.32 -5.12 41.74
N ILE A 51 -1.08 -5.75 40.60
CA ILE A 51 -0.34 -5.16 39.51
C ILE A 51 -1.16 -4.03 38.87
N ASP A 52 -0.55 -2.86 38.76
CA ASP A 52 -1.06 -1.74 37.98
C ASP A 52 -0.61 -1.94 36.51
N ILE A 53 -1.53 -2.37 35.64
CA ILE A 53 -1.24 -2.65 34.22
C ILE A 53 -0.85 -1.40 33.42
N SER A 54 -1.01 -0.20 33.99
CA SER A 54 -0.55 1.03 33.34
C SER A 54 0.96 1.20 33.39
N LYS A 55 1.64 0.49 34.33
CA LYS A 55 3.08 0.60 34.51
C LYS A 55 3.85 -0.33 33.59
N TYR A 56 5.03 0.12 33.22
CA TYR A 56 5.98 -0.69 32.46
C TYR A 56 6.76 -1.65 33.37
N TRP A 57 7.08 -2.78 32.75
CA TRP A 57 8.06 -3.74 33.20
C TRP A 57 9.37 -3.48 32.46
N GLU A 58 10.44 -3.26 33.19
CA GLU A 58 11.79 -3.09 32.67
C GLU A 58 12.50 -4.44 32.74
N VAL A 59 13.00 -4.90 31.60
CA VAL A 59 13.68 -6.20 31.49
C VAL A 59 15.02 -6.00 30.83
N LYS A 60 16.08 -6.44 31.51
CA LYS A 60 17.45 -6.48 31.02
C LYS A 60 17.99 -7.90 31.22
N GLU A 61 18.26 -8.58 30.11
CA GLU A 61 18.62 -10.00 30.16
C GLU A 61 19.99 -10.25 30.78
N ASN A 62 20.98 -9.40 30.45
CA ASN A 62 22.31 -9.39 31.06
C ASN A 62 22.93 -7.98 31.00
N ASP A 63 24.19 -7.81 31.47
CA ASP A 63 24.82 -6.48 31.52
C ASP A 63 25.11 -5.89 30.13
N ALA A 64 25.24 -6.74 29.10
CA ALA A 64 25.50 -6.33 27.72
C ALA A 64 24.20 -6.06 26.92
N SER A 65 23.05 -6.55 27.41
CA SER A 65 21.77 -6.38 26.74
C SER A 65 21.21 -4.99 26.93
N ASP A 66 20.48 -4.50 25.92
CA ASP A 66 19.66 -3.30 26.05
C ASP A 66 18.47 -3.56 26.98
N THR A 67 17.99 -2.50 27.60
CA THR A 67 16.80 -2.56 28.43
C THR A 67 15.56 -2.53 27.56
N ARG A 68 14.68 -3.50 27.72
CA ARG A 68 13.39 -3.58 27.04
C ARG A 68 12.25 -3.28 28.00
N TYR A 69 11.17 -2.69 27.47
CA TYR A 69 10.03 -2.24 28.25
C TYR A 69 8.76 -2.94 27.74
N PHE A 70 7.98 -3.50 28.68
CA PHE A 70 6.79 -4.25 28.38
C PHE A 70 5.61 -3.78 29.23
N LYS A 71 4.40 -3.97 28.71
CA LYS A 71 3.14 -3.76 29.43
C LYS A 71 2.32 -5.03 29.49
N VAL A 72 1.59 -5.20 30.60
CA VAL A 72 0.50 -6.16 30.72
C VAL A 72 -0.76 -5.52 30.14
N TYR A 73 -1.43 -6.17 29.21
CA TYR A 73 -2.66 -5.65 28.60
C TYR A 73 -3.92 -6.24 29.23
N ASP A 74 -3.84 -7.45 29.77
CA ASP A 74 -4.95 -8.11 30.47
C ASP A 74 -4.68 -8.19 31.96
N GLN A 75 -5.72 -7.97 32.76
CA GLN A 75 -5.59 -8.12 34.22
C GLN A 75 -5.22 -9.56 34.56
N PRO A 76 -4.11 -9.81 35.29
CA PRO A 76 -3.72 -11.14 35.67
C PRO A 76 -4.67 -11.72 36.76
N GLU A 77 -4.67 -13.04 36.86
CA GLU A 77 -5.36 -13.70 37.94
C GLU A 77 -4.77 -13.31 39.30
N LYS A 78 -5.63 -12.97 40.26
CA LYS A 78 -5.22 -12.59 41.61
C LYS A 78 -5.15 -13.80 42.54
N TYR A 79 -4.38 -13.66 43.60
CA TYR A 79 -4.27 -14.65 44.69
C TYR A 79 -3.70 -16.00 44.24
N THR A 80 -2.88 -16.00 43.20
CA THR A 80 -2.17 -17.20 42.78
C THR A 80 -0.79 -17.27 43.42
N LYS A 81 -0.37 -18.48 43.81
CA LYS A 81 0.99 -18.72 44.37
C LYS A 81 2.08 -18.52 43.32
N GLU A 82 1.75 -18.78 42.08
CA GLU A 82 2.58 -18.52 40.91
C GLU A 82 1.78 -17.62 40.00
N LEU A 83 2.35 -16.45 39.69
CA LEU A 83 1.73 -15.46 38.80
C LEU A 83 2.34 -15.58 37.43
N THR A 84 1.52 -15.80 36.41
CA THR A 84 1.95 -15.75 35.00
C THR A 84 1.47 -14.47 34.39
N LEU A 85 2.41 -13.71 33.76
CA LEU A 85 2.13 -12.47 33.08
C LEU A 85 2.46 -12.63 31.60
N LYS A 86 1.51 -12.25 30.76
CA LYS A 86 1.71 -12.09 29.33
C LYS A 86 1.79 -10.60 29.01
N MET A 87 2.87 -10.19 28.40
CA MET A 87 3.21 -8.79 28.18
C MET A 87 3.66 -8.57 26.76
N TYR A 88 3.56 -7.34 26.32
CA TYR A 88 3.97 -6.92 24.99
C TYR A 88 4.72 -5.59 25.07
N ASP A 89 5.56 -5.35 24.07
CA ASP A 89 6.19 -4.05 23.85
C ASP A 89 5.19 -3.02 23.29
N ASN A 90 5.67 -1.80 23.04
CA ASN A 90 4.84 -0.70 22.57
C ASN A 90 4.22 -0.94 21.19
N ASN A 91 4.86 -1.74 20.33
CA ASN A 91 4.34 -2.03 19.00
C ASN A 91 2.97 -2.73 19.04
N TYR A 92 2.66 -3.44 20.13
CA TYR A 92 1.35 -4.05 20.32
C TYR A 92 0.19 -3.04 20.26
N SER A 93 0.43 -1.81 20.71
CA SER A 93 -0.58 -0.73 20.73
C SER A 93 -0.87 -0.11 19.37
N LEU A 94 -0.12 -0.48 18.31
CA LEU A 94 -0.21 0.09 16.97
C LEU A 94 -1.34 -0.50 16.11
N ASP A 95 -2.03 -1.54 16.59
CA ASP A 95 -3.19 -2.14 15.92
C ASP A 95 -4.47 -1.31 16.11
N LYS A 96 -4.35 -0.02 15.85
CA LYS A 96 -5.45 0.96 15.88
C LYS A 96 -5.67 1.50 14.49
N ALA A 97 -6.94 1.74 14.12
CA ALA A 97 -7.26 2.41 12.86
C ALA A 97 -6.57 3.78 12.80
N TYR A 98 -6.05 4.13 11.64
CA TYR A 98 -5.48 5.45 11.39
C TYR A 98 -6.60 6.45 11.11
N ASP A 99 -7.16 7.01 12.17
CA ASP A 99 -8.23 8.01 12.11
C ASP A 99 -7.59 9.42 12.00
N THR A 100 -7.12 9.75 10.82
CA THR A 100 -6.42 11.00 10.53
C THR A 100 -7.34 12.21 10.51
N LYS A 101 -6.80 13.33 10.96
CA LYS A 101 -7.41 14.67 10.84
C LYS A 101 -6.68 15.55 9.82
N LEU A 102 -5.66 15.01 9.17
CA LEU A 102 -4.89 15.74 8.16
C LEU A 102 -5.72 15.96 6.89
N SER A 103 -5.52 17.10 6.27
CA SER A 103 -6.09 17.43 4.95
C SER A 103 -5.08 17.06 3.87
N TYR A 104 -5.37 16.02 3.09
CA TYR A 104 -4.47 15.53 2.04
C TYR A 104 -4.48 16.43 0.79
N PRO A 105 -3.34 16.58 0.05
CA PRO A 105 -2.08 15.85 0.21
C PRO A 105 -1.25 16.35 1.41
N VAL A 106 -0.49 15.44 2.02
CA VAL A 106 0.42 15.69 3.14
C VAL A 106 1.76 15.01 2.90
N THR A 107 2.79 15.34 3.69
CA THR A 107 4.06 14.59 3.65
C THR A 107 4.01 13.38 4.59
N ILE A 108 4.88 12.39 4.35
CA ILE A 108 5.08 11.28 5.31
C ILE A 108 5.50 11.85 6.67
N LYS A 109 6.28 12.91 6.70
CA LYS A 109 6.64 13.59 7.95
C LYS A 109 5.40 14.03 8.72
N ASP A 110 4.44 14.70 8.07
CA ASP A 110 3.19 15.15 8.71
C ASP A 110 2.38 13.97 9.24
N GLN A 111 2.34 12.84 8.49
CA GLN A 111 1.67 11.63 8.96
C GLN A 111 2.36 11.02 10.18
N LEU A 112 3.69 10.98 10.21
CA LEU A 112 4.43 10.49 11.37
C LEU A 112 4.21 11.39 12.60
N ASP A 113 4.17 12.72 12.43
CA ASP A 113 3.86 13.67 13.50
C ASP A 113 2.43 13.46 14.05
N GLU A 114 1.47 13.16 13.19
CA GLU A 114 0.12 12.81 13.62
C GLU A 114 0.05 11.44 14.32
N ILE A 115 0.77 10.43 13.81
CA ILE A 115 0.85 9.10 14.44
C ILE A 115 1.43 9.21 15.85
N GLU A 116 2.45 10.04 16.09
CA GLU A 116 2.95 10.34 17.44
C GLU A 116 1.83 10.89 18.33
N SER A 117 1.06 11.83 17.83
CA SER A 117 -0.07 12.42 18.56
C SER A 117 -1.18 11.42 18.88
N LEU A 118 -1.50 10.51 17.94
CA LEU A 118 -2.57 9.51 18.09
C LEU A 118 -2.18 8.34 19.01
N THR A 119 -0.90 7.98 19.02
CA THR A 119 -0.40 6.83 19.78
C THR A 119 0.22 7.21 21.12
N GLY A 120 0.73 8.43 21.25
CA GLY A 120 1.54 8.87 22.38
C GLY A 120 2.96 8.30 22.36
N LEU A 121 3.38 7.66 21.24
CA LEU A 121 4.72 7.13 21.05
C LEU A 121 5.54 8.12 20.23
N SER A 122 6.77 8.38 20.66
CA SER A 122 7.73 9.15 19.89
C SER A 122 8.33 8.29 18.77
N ILE A 123 8.44 8.85 17.57
CA ILE A 123 9.05 8.16 16.43
C ILE A 123 10.46 8.71 16.22
N ILE A 124 11.47 7.88 16.43
CA ILE A 124 12.87 8.27 16.22
C ILE A 124 13.11 8.42 14.72
N ARG A 125 13.35 9.67 14.28
CA ARG A 125 13.53 10.04 12.86
C ARG A 125 14.94 9.73 12.33
N GLU A 126 15.91 9.52 13.21
CA GLU A 126 17.26 9.16 12.82
C GLU A 126 17.27 7.87 11.99
N GLY A 127 17.93 7.92 10.83
CA GLY A 127 17.99 6.80 9.89
C GLY A 127 16.89 6.78 8.85
N ILE A 128 15.81 7.59 8.98
CA ILE A 128 14.81 7.75 7.92
C ILE A 128 15.37 8.71 6.87
N PRO A 129 15.51 8.30 5.60
CA PRO A 129 16.01 9.18 4.55
C PRO A 129 15.10 10.39 4.32
N GLN A 130 15.68 11.55 4.02
CA GLN A 130 14.93 12.79 3.82
C GLN A 130 13.91 12.66 2.67
N TYR A 131 14.25 11.96 1.58
CA TYR A 131 13.33 11.74 0.47
C TYR A 131 12.07 10.96 0.86
N VAL A 132 12.14 10.13 1.91
CA VAL A 132 10.98 9.44 2.48
C VAL A 132 10.13 10.42 3.29
N LEU A 133 10.75 11.23 4.15
CA LEU A 133 10.04 12.21 4.97
C LEU A 133 9.30 13.25 4.12
N ASP A 134 9.92 13.70 3.03
CA ASP A 134 9.37 14.74 2.14
C ASP A 134 8.39 14.19 1.09
N LYS A 135 8.24 12.85 1.00
CA LYS A 135 7.33 12.25 0.03
C LYS A 135 5.89 12.70 0.29
N SER A 136 5.28 13.25 -0.76
CA SER A 136 3.88 13.66 -0.72
C SER A 136 2.94 12.46 -0.87
N VAL A 137 1.93 12.43 -0.05
CA VAL A 137 0.88 11.40 0.00
C VAL A 137 -0.45 12.06 -0.30
N SER A 138 -1.15 11.62 -1.33
CA SER A 138 -2.36 12.26 -1.83
C SER A 138 -3.65 11.77 -1.19
N TRP A 139 -3.64 10.62 -0.51
CA TRP A 139 -4.81 10.02 0.11
C TRP A 139 -4.46 9.01 1.21
N TYR A 140 -5.45 8.58 1.97
CA TYR A 140 -5.33 7.56 3.00
C TYR A 140 -6.54 6.61 2.96
N ASP A 141 -6.41 5.48 3.65
CA ASP A 141 -7.52 4.55 3.90
C ASP A 141 -7.71 4.39 5.41
N ASN A 142 -8.85 4.83 5.93
CA ASN A 142 -9.18 4.78 7.36
C ASN A 142 -9.49 3.36 7.88
N THR A 143 -9.51 2.36 7.02
CA THR A 143 -9.68 0.96 7.40
C THR A 143 -8.35 0.27 7.73
N ILE A 144 -7.22 0.95 7.47
CA ILE A 144 -5.87 0.46 7.71
C ILE A 144 -5.41 0.89 9.10
N VAL A 145 -4.72 -0.02 9.76
CA VAL A 145 -4.16 0.26 11.09
C VAL A 145 -2.82 0.99 11.00
N ILE A 146 -2.47 1.72 12.06
CA ILE A 146 -1.22 2.49 12.14
C ILE A 146 0.00 1.58 11.92
N ARG A 147 -0.02 0.35 12.42
CA ARG A 147 1.03 -0.66 12.20
C ARG A 147 1.36 -0.85 10.72
N ASP A 148 0.34 -0.97 9.87
CA ASP A 148 0.55 -1.20 8.44
C ASP A 148 1.10 0.04 7.74
N TYR A 149 0.64 1.24 8.12
CA TYR A 149 1.22 2.50 7.61
C TYR A 149 2.71 2.63 7.95
N LEU A 150 3.09 2.33 9.20
CA LEU A 150 4.50 2.33 9.59
C LEU A 150 5.31 1.27 8.84
N GLY A 151 4.74 0.08 8.63
CA GLY A 151 5.33 -0.98 7.83
C GLY A 151 5.58 -0.55 6.38
N TRP A 152 4.60 0.10 5.76
CA TRP A 152 4.74 0.62 4.40
C TRP A 152 5.79 1.73 4.27
N ILE A 153 5.87 2.62 5.26
CA ILE A 153 6.93 3.64 5.31
C ILE A 153 8.30 2.96 5.43
N ALA A 154 8.42 1.93 6.29
CA ALA A 154 9.67 1.19 6.45
C ALA A 154 10.11 0.49 5.16
N GLU A 155 9.18 -0.04 4.36
CA GLU A 155 9.49 -0.65 3.06
C GLU A 155 10.20 0.31 2.11
N LEU A 156 9.90 1.62 2.13
CA LEU A 156 10.46 2.61 1.19
C LEU A 156 11.99 2.74 1.25
N PHE A 157 12.60 2.28 2.31
CA PHE A 157 14.06 2.34 2.48
C PHE A 157 14.66 1.07 3.08
N GLY A 158 13.95 -0.06 2.95
CA GLY A 158 14.46 -1.38 3.34
C GLY A 158 14.62 -1.54 4.85
N ALA A 159 13.65 -1.06 5.65
CA ALA A 159 13.70 -1.07 7.10
C ALA A 159 12.59 -1.91 7.73
N ASN A 160 12.69 -2.10 9.05
CA ASN A 160 11.66 -2.64 9.93
C ASN A 160 11.49 -1.69 11.14
N VAL A 161 10.39 -1.80 11.90
CA VAL A 161 10.06 -0.90 13.00
C VAL A 161 10.03 -1.66 14.32
N TYR A 162 10.79 -1.19 15.29
CA TYR A 162 10.88 -1.79 16.63
C TYR A 162 10.54 -0.78 17.72
N ALA A 163 9.99 -1.28 18.82
CA ALA A 163 9.86 -0.51 20.03
C ALA A 163 11.25 -0.22 20.61
N GLU A 164 11.50 1.03 21.02
CA GLU A 164 12.72 1.48 21.65
C GLU A 164 12.40 2.33 22.87
N GLY A 165 13.02 1.99 24.00
CA GLY A 165 12.71 2.69 25.24
C GLY A 165 11.29 2.49 25.74
N ILE A 166 10.84 3.42 26.58
CA ILE A 166 9.55 3.30 27.28
C ILE A 166 8.35 3.79 26.47
N ASP A 167 8.57 4.67 25.50
CA ASP A 167 7.53 5.38 24.77
C ASP A 167 7.93 5.73 23.33
N SER A 168 8.87 5.02 22.76
CA SER A 168 9.40 5.30 21.42
C SER A 168 9.41 4.08 20.51
N ILE A 169 9.43 4.36 19.22
CA ILE A 169 9.67 3.38 18.16
C ILE A 169 10.76 3.90 17.21
N ARG A 170 11.53 2.98 16.63
CA ARG A 170 12.60 3.26 15.69
C ARG A 170 12.46 2.47 14.40
N PHE A 171 12.75 3.10 13.29
CA PHE A 171 12.96 2.45 12.01
C PHE A 171 14.40 1.96 11.90
N VAL A 172 14.59 0.66 11.73
CA VAL A 172 15.90 0.02 11.64
C VAL A 172 16.07 -0.56 10.25
N PRO A 173 16.89 0.06 9.39
CA PRO A 173 17.17 -0.49 8.06
C PRO A 173 17.93 -1.82 8.17
N ILE A 174 17.69 -2.74 7.20
CA ILE A 174 18.52 -3.92 7.07
C ILE A 174 19.93 -3.49 6.67
N GLU A 175 20.91 -3.94 7.43
CA GLU A 175 22.33 -3.73 7.14
C GLU A 175 22.90 -4.97 6.47
N LYS A 176 23.76 -4.76 5.45
CA LYS A 176 24.48 -5.85 4.78
C LYS A 176 25.60 -6.44 5.64
N SER A 177 26.04 -5.72 6.66
CA SER A 177 27.05 -6.18 7.61
C SER A 177 26.42 -7.13 8.63
N ALA A 178 26.94 -8.32 8.71
CA ALA A 178 26.45 -9.30 9.66
C ALA A 178 26.84 -8.93 11.10
N PHE A 179 25.91 -9.14 12.02
CA PHE A 179 26.19 -9.17 13.44
C PHE A 179 27.12 -10.37 13.74
N ALA A 180 28.29 -10.15 14.27
CA ALA A 180 29.22 -11.23 14.63
C ALA A 180 28.74 -11.91 15.91
N ALA A 181 27.93 -12.97 15.76
CA ALA A 181 27.65 -13.86 16.88
C ALA A 181 28.80 -14.86 16.97
N THR A 182 29.63 -14.72 17.96
CA THR A 182 30.76 -15.65 18.28
C THR A 182 30.29 -16.90 19.00
N GLN A 183 29.05 -17.34 18.84
CA GLN A 183 28.47 -18.33 19.70
C GLN A 183 28.32 -19.68 19.02
N ASP A 184 28.60 -20.72 19.78
CA ASP A 184 28.41 -22.09 19.37
C ASP A 184 26.93 -22.35 19.10
N LEU A 185 26.57 -22.54 17.83
CA LEU A 185 25.29 -23.12 17.46
C LEU A 185 25.32 -24.58 17.88
N THR A 186 24.29 -25.02 18.56
CA THR A 186 24.22 -26.41 19.02
C THR A 186 23.52 -27.30 18.01
N ASP A 187 22.60 -26.74 17.21
CA ASP A 187 21.89 -27.45 16.15
C ASP A 187 21.37 -26.47 15.09
N TYR A 188 21.33 -26.85 13.83
CA TYR A 188 20.75 -26.06 12.75
C TYR A 188 20.51 -26.87 11.50
N GLU A 189 19.48 -26.51 10.75
CA GLU A 189 19.24 -26.96 9.38
C GLU A 189 19.59 -25.81 8.42
N LYS A 190 20.61 -26.02 7.59
CA LYS A 190 21.02 -25.07 6.55
C LYS A 190 20.31 -25.37 5.25
N ASN A 191 19.60 -24.39 4.75
CA ASN A 191 18.86 -24.46 3.49
C ASN A 191 19.57 -23.66 2.37
N GLU A 192 18.83 -23.40 1.30
CA GLU A 192 19.33 -22.69 0.11
C GLU A 192 19.84 -21.29 0.44
N VAL A 193 20.79 -20.82 -0.37
CA VAL A 193 21.30 -19.46 -0.30
C VAL A 193 20.29 -18.52 -0.94
N TYR A 194 19.91 -17.48 -0.20
CA TYR A 194 19.17 -16.36 -0.72
C TYR A 194 20.13 -15.30 -1.26
N THR A 195 19.93 -14.84 -2.49
CA THR A 195 20.64 -13.69 -3.05
C THR A 195 19.63 -12.76 -3.68
N LEU A 196 19.54 -11.53 -3.18
CA LEU A 196 18.63 -10.51 -3.70
C LEU A 196 19.20 -9.92 -4.99
N THR A 197 18.46 -10.08 -6.10
CA THR A 197 18.83 -9.56 -7.42
C THR A 197 17.79 -8.61 -8.02
N ARG A 198 16.60 -8.52 -7.44
CA ARG A 198 15.52 -7.68 -7.93
C ARG A 198 14.65 -7.14 -6.80
N VAL A 199 14.16 -5.92 -6.97
CA VAL A 199 13.04 -5.36 -6.20
C VAL A 199 11.88 -5.12 -7.16
N TYR A 200 10.68 -5.49 -6.74
CA TYR A 200 9.45 -5.38 -7.54
C TYR A 200 8.30 -4.83 -6.72
N ALA A 201 7.60 -3.85 -7.27
CA ALA A 201 6.35 -3.32 -6.72
C ALA A 201 5.24 -3.40 -7.76
N GLU A 202 4.12 -4.01 -7.40
CA GLU A 202 2.90 -3.98 -8.21
C GLU A 202 2.33 -2.56 -8.15
N ASN A 203 2.35 -1.84 -9.27
CA ASN A 203 1.86 -0.48 -9.36
C ASN A 203 0.85 -0.36 -10.51
N GLY A 204 -0.34 -0.92 -10.30
CA GLY A 204 -1.41 -0.90 -11.30
C GLY A 204 -1.00 -1.55 -12.62
N LEU A 205 -1.19 -0.82 -13.71
CA LEU A 205 -0.87 -1.29 -15.07
C LEU A 205 0.63 -1.23 -15.39
N ASN A 206 1.41 -0.48 -14.60
CA ASN A 206 2.83 -0.25 -14.82
C ASN A 206 3.63 -0.70 -13.59
N PRO A 207 3.97 -1.98 -13.48
CA PRO A 207 4.79 -2.46 -12.37
C PRO A 207 6.15 -1.76 -12.36
N LEU A 208 6.61 -1.43 -11.16
CA LEU A 208 7.91 -0.81 -10.94
C LEU A 208 8.91 -1.88 -10.53
N SER A 209 10.09 -1.89 -11.15
CA SER A 209 11.12 -2.86 -10.76
C SER A 209 12.53 -2.38 -11.09
N LYS A 210 13.52 -2.91 -10.35
CA LYS A 210 14.95 -2.75 -10.63
C LYS A 210 15.69 -4.05 -10.33
N GLY A 211 16.70 -4.37 -11.13
CA GLY A 211 17.45 -5.62 -11.06
C GLY A 211 16.92 -6.67 -12.02
N ASP A 212 17.43 -7.90 -11.93
CA ASP A 212 17.09 -9.01 -12.80
C ASP A 212 16.46 -10.20 -12.06
N GLU A 213 15.86 -11.10 -12.81
CA GLU A 213 15.10 -12.24 -12.28
C GLU A 213 15.97 -13.49 -12.00
N THR A 214 17.29 -13.37 -12.09
CA THR A 214 18.19 -14.53 -11.98
C THR A 214 18.33 -15.09 -10.57
N GLY A 215 18.02 -14.30 -9.54
CA GLY A 215 18.03 -14.70 -8.15
C GLY A 215 16.66 -14.49 -7.49
N ASN A 216 16.67 -13.96 -6.28
CA ASN A 216 15.43 -13.75 -5.53
C ASN A 216 14.91 -12.33 -5.70
N THR A 217 13.62 -12.22 -5.90
CA THR A 217 12.91 -10.93 -5.98
C THR A 217 12.35 -10.56 -4.62
N LEU A 218 12.62 -9.34 -4.17
CA LEU A 218 11.95 -8.72 -3.04
C LEU A 218 10.68 -8.02 -3.54
N PHE A 219 9.53 -8.51 -3.09
CA PHE A 219 8.24 -7.93 -3.42
C PHE A 219 7.83 -6.90 -2.36
N ILE A 220 7.53 -5.69 -2.82
CA ILE A 220 6.92 -4.64 -1.99
C ILE A 220 5.43 -4.93 -1.85
N ASP A 221 4.85 -4.61 -0.71
CA ASP A 221 3.42 -4.81 -0.49
C ASP A 221 2.60 -4.10 -1.58
N SER A 222 1.79 -4.87 -2.30
CA SER A 222 0.98 -4.35 -3.40
C SER A 222 -0.04 -3.29 -2.97
N ALA A 223 -0.39 -3.25 -1.68
CA ALA A 223 -1.26 -2.22 -1.11
C ALA A 223 -0.49 -1.00 -0.59
N ASN A 224 0.84 -1.02 -0.59
CA ASN A 224 1.64 0.11 -0.11
C ASN A 224 1.33 1.37 -0.90
N LEU A 225 0.75 2.37 -0.21
CA LEU A 225 0.30 3.63 -0.80
C LEU A 225 1.47 4.51 -1.27
N TYR A 226 2.66 4.26 -0.75
CA TYR A 226 3.83 5.11 -0.91
C TYR A 226 4.80 4.61 -1.98
N ALA A 227 4.72 3.33 -2.37
CA ALA A 227 5.62 2.72 -3.34
C ALA A 227 5.09 2.89 -4.78
N ASP A 228 4.94 4.13 -5.21
CA ASP A 228 4.31 4.53 -6.48
C ASP A 228 5.28 5.22 -7.47
N GLU A 229 6.56 5.33 -7.11
CA GLU A 229 7.60 5.96 -7.91
C GLU A 229 8.79 5.04 -8.15
N GLN A 230 9.33 5.05 -9.38
CA GLN A 230 10.52 4.26 -9.73
C GLN A 230 11.74 4.61 -8.87
N SER A 231 11.91 5.89 -8.51
CA SER A 231 13.00 6.37 -7.65
C SER A 231 13.02 5.71 -6.27
N ILE A 232 11.87 5.37 -5.72
CA ILE A 232 11.74 4.61 -4.46
C ILE A 232 12.27 3.19 -4.64
N ILE A 233 11.81 2.50 -5.69
CA ILE A 233 12.24 1.13 -5.99
C ILE A 233 13.74 1.08 -6.26
N ASP A 234 14.27 2.08 -6.99
CA ASP A 234 15.70 2.23 -7.23
C ASP A 234 16.48 2.37 -5.93
N SER A 235 15.99 3.17 -5.00
CA SER A 235 16.64 3.41 -3.71
C SER A 235 16.65 2.16 -2.82
N ILE A 236 15.56 1.40 -2.81
CA ILE A 236 15.48 0.12 -2.08
C ILE A 236 16.48 -0.87 -2.67
N TYR A 237 16.51 -1.00 -4.00
CA TYR A 237 17.42 -1.90 -4.70
C TYR A 237 18.88 -1.56 -4.43
N ASP A 238 19.28 -0.30 -4.62
CA ASP A 238 20.67 0.16 -4.44
C ASP A 238 21.17 -0.08 -3.00
N ARG A 239 20.26 -0.04 -2.03
CA ARG A 239 20.56 -0.37 -0.64
C ARG A 239 20.76 -1.87 -0.41
N LEU A 240 19.92 -2.70 -1.00
CA LEU A 240 19.83 -4.14 -0.69
C LEU A 240 20.46 -5.03 -1.77
N GLU A 241 20.87 -4.49 -2.92
CA GLU A 241 21.50 -5.26 -4.00
C GLU A 241 22.66 -6.13 -3.49
N GLY A 242 22.63 -7.40 -3.91
CA GLY A 242 23.65 -8.37 -3.54
C GLY A 242 23.59 -8.85 -2.08
N LEU A 243 22.54 -8.49 -1.34
CA LEU A 243 22.28 -9.07 -0.02
C LEU A 243 22.19 -10.59 -0.15
N THR A 244 23.10 -11.29 0.52
CA THR A 244 23.23 -12.74 0.41
C THR A 244 23.34 -13.37 1.79
N PHE A 245 22.57 -14.41 2.04
CA PHE A 245 22.60 -15.17 3.28
C PHE A 245 22.03 -16.58 3.08
N ASN A 246 22.32 -17.47 4.00
CA ASN A 246 21.72 -18.80 4.05
C ASN A 246 20.37 -18.74 4.79
N GLN A 247 19.39 -19.45 4.28
CA GLN A 247 18.19 -19.73 5.05
C GLN A 247 18.49 -20.84 6.05
N VAL A 248 17.97 -20.70 7.26
CA VAL A 248 18.16 -21.66 8.33
C VAL A 248 16.83 -21.98 9.01
N LYS A 249 16.75 -23.15 9.62
CA LYS A 249 15.64 -23.55 10.50
C LYS A 249 16.17 -24.15 11.77
N ASN A 250 15.40 -23.95 12.84
CA ASN A 250 15.65 -24.56 14.16
C ASN A 250 17.06 -24.29 14.69
N VAL A 251 17.63 -23.12 14.39
CA VAL A 251 18.94 -22.77 14.94
C VAL A 251 18.80 -22.59 16.44
N THR A 252 19.62 -23.32 17.18
CA THR A 252 19.63 -23.26 18.63
C THR A 252 20.91 -22.58 19.12
N MET A 253 20.75 -21.50 19.89
CA MET A 253 21.84 -20.65 20.40
C MET A 253 21.76 -20.52 21.93
N ILE A 254 22.90 -20.38 22.57
CA ILE A 254 22.98 -20.22 24.03
C ILE A 254 22.68 -18.80 24.47
N SER A 255 23.09 -17.78 23.69
CA SER A 255 22.81 -16.37 23.96
C SER A 255 22.46 -15.65 22.66
N VAL A 256 21.60 -14.65 22.77
CA VAL A 256 21.09 -13.87 21.63
C VAL A 256 21.04 -12.38 21.98
N ASP A 257 22.03 -11.90 22.69
CA ASP A 257 22.10 -10.53 23.20
C ASP A 257 21.79 -9.51 22.10
N ASN A 258 20.78 -8.68 22.33
CA ASN A 258 20.29 -7.64 21.42
C ASN A 258 19.87 -8.12 20.02
N LEU A 259 19.79 -9.41 19.80
CA LEU A 259 19.33 -9.95 18.53
C LEU A 259 17.83 -9.66 18.33
N LEU A 260 17.48 -9.23 17.13
CA LEU A 260 16.10 -9.01 16.67
C LEU A 260 15.92 -9.62 15.28
N PRO A 261 14.71 -10.01 14.88
CA PRO A 261 14.42 -10.32 13.49
C PRO A 261 14.88 -9.19 12.57
N GLY A 262 15.31 -9.51 11.36
CA GLY A 262 15.94 -8.55 10.44
C GLY A 262 17.46 -8.47 10.51
N ALA A 263 18.06 -9.03 11.55
CA ALA A 263 19.51 -9.08 11.67
C ALA A 263 20.13 -10.17 10.77
N LEU A 264 21.33 -9.90 10.30
CA LEU A 264 22.20 -10.92 9.72
C LEU A 264 23.19 -11.40 10.78
N VAL A 265 23.37 -12.70 10.87
CA VAL A 265 24.25 -13.33 11.87
C VAL A 265 25.32 -14.13 11.15
N ASN A 266 26.60 -13.83 11.44
CA ASN A 266 27.74 -14.65 11.02
C ASN A 266 27.97 -15.78 12.01
N TYR A 267 28.05 -16.97 11.48
CA TYR A 267 28.39 -18.18 12.23
C TYR A 267 29.86 -18.53 12.02
N ASN A 268 30.55 -18.88 13.12
CA ASN A 268 31.95 -19.34 13.12
C ASN A 268 32.92 -18.48 12.30
N SER A 269 32.93 -17.16 12.49
CA SER A 269 33.88 -16.27 11.82
C SER A 269 33.92 -16.47 10.30
N ASP A 270 32.74 -16.38 9.65
CA ASP A 270 32.52 -16.41 8.21
C ASP A 270 32.27 -17.78 7.57
N GLU A 271 31.98 -18.84 8.32
CA GLU A 271 31.58 -20.11 7.70
C GLU A 271 30.29 -19.94 6.89
N PHE A 272 29.30 -19.23 7.42
CA PHE A 272 28.14 -18.71 6.69
C PHE A 272 27.41 -17.62 7.45
N THR A 273 26.66 -16.83 6.71
CA THR A 273 25.76 -15.79 7.25
C THR A 273 24.31 -16.24 7.10
N PHE A 274 23.48 -16.03 8.11
CA PHE A 274 22.05 -16.29 8.02
C PHE A 274 21.22 -15.09 8.48
N PHE A 275 19.99 -15.01 7.99
CA PHE A 275 19.01 -13.98 8.33
C PHE A 275 18.13 -14.47 9.47
N VAL A 276 17.77 -13.59 10.39
CA VAL A 276 16.85 -13.91 11.50
C VAL A 276 15.45 -13.44 11.11
N SER A 277 14.49 -14.34 11.02
CA SER A 277 13.05 -14.03 10.83
C SER A 277 12.26 -14.18 12.13
N ASP A 278 12.65 -15.13 12.97
CA ASP A 278 11.96 -15.48 14.20
C ASP A 278 12.97 -15.72 15.31
N LEU A 279 12.63 -15.29 16.52
CA LEU A 279 13.46 -15.44 17.69
C LEU A 279 12.60 -15.85 18.90
N THR A 280 13.00 -16.89 19.61
CA THR A 280 12.45 -17.27 20.90
C THR A 280 13.58 -17.41 21.91
N VAL A 281 13.53 -16.64 22.98
CA VAL A 281 14.47 -16.71 24.11
C VAL A 281 13.78 -17.35 25.30
N ASN A 282 14.42 -18.35 25.90
CA ASN A 282 13.89 -19.03 27.06
C ASN A 282 14.85 -18.93 28.25
N TYR A 283 14.27 -18.81 29.44
CA TYR A 283 14.98 -18.84 30.73
C TYR A 283 14.20 -19.69 31.70
N LYS A 284 14.84 -20.65 32.34
CA LYS A 284 14.19 -21.55 33.27
C LYS A 284 15.16 -21.99 34.38
N GLY A 285 14.66 -22.05 35.62
CA GLY A 285 15.43 -22.56 36.75
C GLY A 285 16.72 -21.75 37.04
N GLY A 286 16.69 -20.42 36.83
CA GLY A 286 17.82 -19.55 37.14
C GLY A 286 18.88 -19.45 36.01
N GLN A 287 18.64 -20.09 34.87
CA GLN A 287 19.58 -20.08 33.76
C GLN A 287 18.87 -19.82 32.42
N PHE A 288 19.52 -19.10 31.48
CA PHE A 288 19.08 -19.09 30.12
C PHE A 288 19.14 -20.49 29.53
N SER A 289 18.03 -20.94 28.98
CA SER A 289 17.99 -22.13 28.16
C SER A 289 18.23 -21.77 26.70
N MET A 290 18.35 -22.79 25.85
CA MET A 290 18.57 -22.57 24.44
C MET A 290 17.49 -21.69 23.81
N SER A 291 17.91 -20.67 23.09
CA SER A 291 17.07 -19.85 22.26
C SER A 291 16.97 -20.43 20.86
N THR A 292 15.79 -20.39 20.26
CA THR A 292 15.58 -20.85 18.88
C THR A 292 15.49 -19.68 17.93
N VAL A 293 16.14 -19.80 16.78
CA VAL A 293 16.14 -18.80 15.73
C VAL A 293 15.77 -19.49 14.42
N ASP A 294 14.78 -18.95 13.73
CA ASP A 294 14.49 -19.31 12.35
C ASP A 294 14.90 -18.16 11.42
N GLY A 295 15.35 -18.50 10.24
CA GLY A 295 15.86 -17.55 9.25
C GLY A 295 15.31 -17.87 7.86
N SER A 296 13.99 -18.05 7.76
CA SER A 296 13.35 -18.27 6.47
C SER A 296 12.75 -16.96 5.94
N VAL A 297 13.06 -16.64 4.70
CA VAL A 297 12.36 -15.62 3.94
C VAL A 297 11.66 -16.27 2.77
N THR A 298 10.59 -15.67 2.29
CA THR A 298 9.91 -16.16 1.10
C THR A 298 10.90 -16.12 -0.08
N THR A 299 11.31 -17.31 -0.52
CA THR A 299 12.05 -17.47 -1.76
C THR A 299 11.06 -17.79 -2.84
N LYS A 300 10.97 -17.02 -3.83
CA LYS A 300 10.64 -17.34 -5.22
C LYS A 300 10.02 -16.16 -5.94
N ASN A 301 10.25 -16.15 -7.24
CA ASN A 301 9.49 -15.49 -8.30
C ASN A 301 8.00 -15.97 -8.36
N GLU A 302 7.47 -16.56 -7.31
CA GLU A 302 6.04 -16.77 -7.19
C GLU A 302 5.42 -15.43 -6.80
N GLU A 303 4.62 -14.88 -7.72
CA GLU A 303 3.70 -13.77 -7.52
C GLU A 303 2.70 -14.08 -6.37
N LYS A 304 3.21 -14.32 -5.18
CA LYS A 304 2.41 -14.22 -3.98
C LYS A 304 2.31 -12.74 -3.67
N THR A 305 1.28 -12.15 -4.23
CA THR A 305 0.82 -10.84 -3.81
C THR A 305 0.68 -10.87 -2.31
N VAL A 306 1.62 -10.26 -1.63
CA VAL A 306 1.58 -10.17 -0.17
C VAL A 306 0.51 -9.15 0.17
N ASN A 307 -0.65 -9.61 0.61
CA ASN A 307 -1.79 -8.78 0.95
C ASN A 307 -1.86 -8.61 2.46
N ARG A 308 -1.29 -7.53 3.02
CA ARG A 308 -1.57 -7.10 4.40
C ARG A 308 -2.99 -6.58 4.55
N VAL A 309 -3.55 -6.04 3.47
CA VAL A 309 -4.81 -5.30 3.47
C VAL A 309 -5.81 -5.88 2.48
N SER A 310 -7.05 -5.50 2.65
CA SER A 310 -8.16 -6.00 1.84
C SER A 310 -7.99 -5.65 0.36
N ASN A 311 -8.60 -6.46 -0.51
CA ASN A 311 -8.70 -6.16 -1.94
C ASN A 311 -9.34 -4.78 -2.20
N THR A 312 -10.17 -4.29 -1.28
CA THR A 312 -10.79 -2.96 -1.37
C THR A 312 -9.74 -1.85 -1.36
N THR A 313 -8.73 -1.92 -0.49
CA THR A 313 -7.64 -0.94 -0.45
C THR A 313 -6.80 -0.97 -1.71
N ARG A 314 -6.51 -2.17 -2.23
CA ARG A 314 -5.81 -2.32 -3.52
C ARG A 314 -6.59 -1.69 -4.67
N ILE A 315 -7.90 -1.93 -4.74
CA ILE A 315 -8.77 -1.33 -5.76
C ILE A 315 -8.76 0.20 -5.62
N ARG A 316 -8.87 0.73 -4.40
CA ARG A 316 -8.78 2.18 -4.16
C ARG A 316 -7.44 2.77 -4.59
N LYS A 317 -6.33 2.10 -4.26
CA LYS A 317 -5.00 2.51 -4.73
C LYS A 317 -4.96 2.61 -6.27
N LEU A 318 -5.43 1.58 -6.96
CA LEU A 318 -5.47 1.55 -8.43
C LEU A 318 -6.35 2.66 -9.01
N GLN A 319 -7.50 2.94 -8.39
CA GLN A 319 -8.37 4.03 -8.82
C GLN A 319 -7.69 5.39 -8.68
N VAL A 320 -7.05 5.66 -7.52
CA VAL A 320 -6.33 6.92 -7.29
C VAL A 320 -5.15 7.08 -8.25
N GLN A 321 -4.40 6.02 -8.53
CA GLN A 321 -3.31 6.05 -9.50
C GLN A 321 -3.82 6.35 -10.91
N GLN A 322 -4.91 5.72 -11.33
CA GLN A 322 -5.53 6.00 -12.62
C GLN A 322 -6.00 7.46 -12.72
N ASP A 323 -6.58 8.00 -11.66
CA ASP A 323 -7.00 9.40 -11.59
C ASP A 323 -5.80 10.36 -11.69
N GLN A 324 -4.68 10.04 -11.04
CA GLN A 324 -3.44 10.83 -11.10
C GLN A 324 -2.76 10.76 -12.47
N GLU A 325 -2.73 9.60 -13.11
CA GLU A 325 -2.19 9.46 -14.47
C GLU A 325 -3.04 10.24 -15.48
N SER A 326 -4.36 10.21 -15.33
CA SER A 326 -5.28 10.99 -16.15
C SER A 326 -5.04 12.50 -16.00
N LEU A 327 -4.82 12.97 -14.76
CA LEU A 327 -4.46 14.36 -14.48
C LEU A 327 -3.10 14.75 -15.09
N LYS A 328 -2.10 13.87 -15.04
CA LYS A 328 -0.79 14.08 -15.68
C LYS A 328 -0.91 14.17 -17.20
N LEU A 329 -1.72 13.31 -17.81
CA LEU A 329 -2.00 13.35 -19.25
C LEU A 329 -2.71 14.64 -19.65
N ASP A 330 -3.64 15.14 -18.85
CA ASP A 330 -4.31 16.42 -19.07
C ASP A 330 -3.35 17.60 -18.97
N ILE A 331 -2.41 17.57 -18.03
CA ILE A 331 -1.36 18.60 -17.90
C ILE A 331 -0.42 18.57 -19.11
N ILE A 332 0.03 17.38 -19.52
CA ILE A 332 0.90 17.20 -20.70
C ILE A 332 0.18 17.64 -21.97
N ALA A 333 -1.10 17.33 -22.12
CA ALA A 333 -1.90 17.78 -23.26
C ALA A 333 -2.06 19.32 -23.31
N LYS A 334 -2.10 19.98 -22.15
CA LYS A 334 -2.14 21.46 -22.05
C LYS A 334 -0.80 22.12 -22.32
N GLU A 335 0.32 21.44 -22.00
CA GLU A 335 1.68 21.96 -22.22
C GLU A 335 2.16 21.78 -23.68
N GLN A 336 1.57 20.87 -24.45
CA GLN A 336 1.88 20.71 -25.87
C GLN A 336 1.04 21.67 -26.72
N GLU A 337 1.62 22.81 -27.12
CA GLU A 337 1.07 23.70 -28.14
C GLU A 337 0.80 22.90 -29.43
N GLY A 338 -0.45 22.60 -29.73
CA GLY A 338 -0.89 21.94 -30.96
C GLY A 338 -1.83 20.76 -30.77
N ILE A 339 -2.12 20.34 -29.55
CA ILE A 339 -3.19 19.39 -29.28
C ILE A 339 -4.40 20.16 -28.72
N ASN A 340 -4.95 21.03 -29.56
CA ASN A 340 -6.32 21.51 -29.35
C ASN A 340 -7.25 20.31 -29.49
N ASP A 341 -8.20 20.19 -28.59
CA ASP A 341 -9.47 19.49 -28.74
C ASP A 341 -9.59 18.04 -28.22
N LYS A 342 -8.82 17.63 -27.20
CA LYS A 342 -9.25 16.43 -26.46
C LYS A 342 -9.24 16.68 -24.96
N MET A 343 -10.13 17.54 -24.48
CA MET A 343 -10.72 17.27 -23.16
C MET A 343 -11.53 15.99 -23.31
N ALA A 344 -10.87 14.84 -23.09
CA ALA A 344 -11.63 13.69 -22.71
C ALA A 344 -12.40 14.13 -21.47
N GLN A 345 -13.72 14.27 -21.56
CA GLN A 345 -14.59 14.31 -20.42
C GLN A 345 -14.49 12.93 -19.77
N LEU A 346 -13.39 12.71 -19.04
CA LEU A 346 -13.41 11.74 -17.98
C LEU A 346 -14.45 12.26 -16.99
N SER A 347 -15.60 11.62 -16.94
CA SER A 347 -16.60 11.81 -15.92
C SER A 347 -16.07 11.23 -14.61
N LEU A 348 -14.99 11.80 -14.13
CA LEU A 348 -14.57 11.74 -12.76
C LEU A 348 -15.72 12.38 -11.98
N SER A 349 -16.27 11.66 -11.02
CA SER A 349 -17.37 12.17 -10.21
C SER A 349 -17.09 13.63 -9.84
N ASN A 350 -17.79 14.54 -10.50
CA ASN A 350 -17.55 15.99 -10.49
C ASN A 350 -17.48 16.59 -9.08
N GLU A 351 -18.03 15.91 -8.05
CA GLU A 351 -18.00 16.36 -6.67
C GLU A 351 -16.60 16.34 -6.04
N LYS A 352 -15.77 15.31 -6.28
CA LYS A 352 -14.46 15.20 -5.61
C LYS A 352 -13.39 16.09 -6.24
N ILE A 353 -13.43 16.30 -7.56
CA ILE A 353 -12.50 17.22 -8.24
C ILE A 353 -12.90 18.66 -8.02
N SER A 354 -14.18 18.99 -8.07
CA SER A 354 -14.68 20.33 -7.75
C SER A 354 -14.36 20.75 -6.32
N LEU A 355 -14.47 19.83 -5.34
CA LEU A 355 -14.09 20.12 -3.95
C LEU A 355 -12.57 20.35 -3.82
N ARG A 356 -11.72 19.56 -4.48
CA ARG A 356 -10.26 19.74 -4.41
C ARG A 356 -9.76 20.97 -5.16
N VAL A 357 -10.33 21.28 -6.33
CA VAL A 357 -10.02 22.52 -7.05
C VAL A 357 -10.47 23.72 -6.24
N SER A 358 -11.66 23.69 -5.64
CA SER A 358 -12.16 24.77 -4.76
C SER A 358 -11.29 24.95 -3.51
N GLU A 359 -10.83 23.87 -2.87
CA GLU A 359 -9.92 23.95 -1.71
C GLU A 359 -8.52 24.46 -2.07
N VAL A 360 -7.99 24.08 -3.24
CA VAL A 360 -6.71 24.59 -3.76
C VAL A 360 -6.86 26.05 -4.16
N GLU A 361 -7.97 26.44 -4.80
CA GLU A 361 -8.28 27.83 -5.12
C GLU A 361 -8.44 28.69 -3.87
N GLU A 362 -9.10 28.18 -2.82
CA GLU A 362 -9.28 28.89 -1.55
C GLU A 362 -7.94 29.05 -0.80
N LYS A 363 -7.14 27.99 -0.68
CA LYS A 363 -5.81 28.04 -0.03
C LYS A 363 -4.80 28.86 -0.84
N THR A 364 -4.83 28.78 -2.17
CA THR A 364 -4.00 29.62 -3.05
C THR A 364 -4.45 31.07 -2.99
N GLY A 365 -5.75 31.33 -2.89
CA GLY A 365 -6.33 32.65 -2.68
C GLY A 365 -5.93 33.26 -1.33
N GLU A 366 -5.88 32.46 -0.26
CA GLU A 366 -5.43 32.91 1.06
C GLU A 366 -3.91 33.12 1.15
N ALA A 367 -3.12 32.24 0.56
CA ALA A 367 -1.67 32.40 0.46
C ALA A 367 -1.27 33.62 -0.39
N LEU A 368 -1.97 33.89 -1.48
CA LEU A 368 -1.83 35.11 -2.29
C LEU A 368 -2.28 36.36 -1.55
N LYS A 369 -3.33 36.28 -0.72
CA LYS A 369 -3.76 37.40 0.15
C LYS A 369 -2.72 37.71 1.23
N GLN A 370 -2.04 36.71 1.76
CA GLN A 370 -0.94 36.90 2.75
C GLN A 370 0.36 37.39 2.10
N ALA A 371 0.69 36.92 0.88
CA ALA A 371 1.92 37.27 0.18
C ALA A 371 1.87 38.65 -0.51
N HIS A 372 0.70 39.09 -0.95
CA HIS A 372 0.52 40.36 -1.69
C HIS A 372 -0.76 41.08 -1.22
N GLY A 373 -0.69 41.84 -0.21
CA GLY A 373 -1.81 42.56 0.43
C GLY A 373 -2.76 43.41 -0.47
N SER A 374 -3.05 43.05 -1.72
CA SER A 374 -3.81 43.87 -2.65
C SER A 374 -4.56 43.18 -3.82
N VAL A 375 -4.66 41.86 -3.88
CA VAL A 375 -5.55 41.23 -4.89
C VAL A 375 -6.99 41.39 -4.45
N LYS A 376 -7.77 42.17 -5.19
CA LYS A 376 -9.17 42.50 -4.84
C LYS A 376 -10.20 41.53 -5.45
N LYS A 377 -9.96 40.94 -6.59
CA LYS A 377 -10.88 40.01 -7.25
C LYS A 377 -10.14 39.11 -8.27
N PHE A 378 -10.56 37.85 -8.32
CA PHE A 378 -10.12 36.86 -9.29
C PHE A 378 -11.38 36.18 -9.85
N VAL A 379 -11.59 36.23 -11.18
CA VAL A 379 -12.82 35.76 -11.82
C VAL A 379 -12.48 35.02 -13.10
N CYS A 380 -13.09 33.85 -13.28
CA CYS A 380 -13.09 33.17 -14.58
C CYS A 380 -14.22 33.75 -15.46
N GLU A 381 -13.88 34.14 -16.67
CA GLU A 381 -14.84 34.62 -17.68
C GLU A 381 -14.86 33.65 -18.86
N TYR A 382 -16.04 33.47 -19.42
CA TYR A 382 -16.31 32.56 -20.53
C TYR A 382 -16.95 33.32 -21.70
N ALA A 383 -16.63 32.90 -22.91
CA ALA A 383 -17.27 33.41 -24.12
C ALA A 383 -17.44 32.29 -25.15
N SER A 384 -18.42 32.41 -26.05
CA SER A 384 -18.62 31.45 -27.13
C SER A 384 -18.20 32.03 -28.48
N SER A 385 -17.65 31.17 -29.37
CA SER A 385 -17.23 31.52 -30.73
C SER A 385 -17.56 30.39 -31.69
N ASN A 386 -17.72 30.70 -32.96
CA ASN A 386 -17.77 29.70 -34.05
C ASN A 386 -16.37 29.26 -34.52
N ASP A 387 -15.32 29.88 -33.99
CA ASP A 387 -13.93 29.56 -34.31
C ASP A 387 -13.23 29.05 -33.04
N GLY A 388 -12.61 27.85 -33.14
CA GLY A 388 -11.87 27.21 -32.07
C GLY A 388 -10.39 27.59 -31.98
N THR A 389 -9.91 28.40 -32.93
CA THR A 389 -8.49 28.80 -33.03
C THR A 389 -8.26 30.27 -32.67
N ILE A 390 -9.27 31.11 -32.87
CA ILE A 390 -9.21 32.56 -32.60
C ILE A 390 -10.19 32.88 -31.46
N PRO A 391 -9.67 33.40 -30.34
CA PRO A 391 -10.53 33.76 -29.21
C PRO A 391 -11.48 34.93 -29.55
N PRO A 392 -12.72 34.93 -29.03
CA PRO A 392 -13.64 36.04 -29.25
C PRO A 392 -13.15 37.31 -28.55
N GLU A 393 -13.28 38.46 -29.26
CA GLU A 393 -12.89 39.76 -28.71
C GLU A 393 -13.87 40.26 -27.64
N THR A 394 -15.15 39.84 -27.73
CA THR A 394 -16.24 40.33 -26.89
C THR A 394 -17.12 39.16 -26.41
N GLY A 395 -18.09 39.43 -25.52
CA GLY A 395 -19.05 38.42 -25.05
C GLY A 395 -18.59 37.62 -23.83
N TRP A 396 -17.54 38.10 -23.16
CA TRP A 396 -17.04 37.48 -21.93
C TRP A 396 -17.97 37.70 -20.73
N ALA A 397 -18.34 36.61 -20.05
CA ALA A 397 -19.21 36.63 -18.87
C ALA A 397 -18.70 35.63 -17.80
N GLU A 398 -19.06 35.90 -16.54
CA GLU A 398 -18.69 35.04 -15.39
C GLU A 398 -19.42 33.66 -15.42
N THR A 399 -20.46 33.52 -16.27
CA THR A 399 -21.21 32.27 -16.41
C THR A 399 -20.88 31.63 -17.75
N ALA A 400 -20.52 30.35 -17.73
CA ALA A 400 -20.22 29.61 -18.95
C ALA A 400 -21.49 29.50 -19.83
N PRO A 401 -21.39 29.79 -21.15
CA PRO A 401 -22.49 29.61 -22.09
C PRO A 401 -22.81 28.11 -22.27
N THR A 402 -24.07 27.81 -22.62
CA THR A 402 -24.47 26.44 -22.95
C THR A 402 -23.81 26.02 -24.24
N TRP A 403 -23.13 24.87 -24.23
CA TRP A 403 -22.48 24.32 -25.40
C TRP A 403 -23.50 23.71 -26.38
N HIS A 404 -23.26 23.92 -27.69
CA HIS A 404 -23.98 23.28 -28.80
C HIS A 404 -22.98 22.85 -29.86
N PRO A 405 -23.30 21.80 -30.64
CA PRO A 405 -22.41 21.38 -31.77
C PRO A 405 -22.07 22.54 -32.70
N GLY A 406 -20.76 22.71 -32.96
CA GLY A 406 -20.23 23.79 -33.79
C GLY A 406 -19.94 25.10 -33.07
N ILE A 407 -20.13 25.16 -31.77
CA ILE A 407 -19.78 26.31 -30.92
C ILE A 407 -18.59 25.93 -30.02
N TYR A 408 -17.60 26.80 -29.98
CA TYR A 408 -16.44 26.69 -29.10
C TYR A 408 -16.59 27.63 -27.92
N ILE A 409 -16.32 27.11 -26.71
CA ILE A 409 -16.32 27.91 -25.48
C ILE A 409 -14.89 28.23 -25.13
N TRP A 410 -14.64 29.48 -24.85
CA TRP A 410 -13.36 30.01 -24.43
C TRP A 410 -13.40 30.47 -22.99
N GLN A 411 -12.30 30.34 -22.29
CA GLN A 411 -12.12 30.75 -20.89
C GLN A 411 -10.90 31.67 -20.78
N ARG A 412 -11.00 32.70 -19.94
CA ARG A 412 -9.90 33.53 -19.47
C ARG A 412 -10.07 33.87 -18.00
N THR A 413 -9.02 34.31 -17.37
CA THR A 413 -9.04 34.77 -15.99
C THR A 413 -8.86 36.28 -15.93
N ALA A 414 -9.78 36.97 -15.26
CA ALA A 414 -9.68 38.40 -14.95
C ALA A 414 -9.14 38.55 -13.51
N THR A 415 -7.97 39.16 -13.35
CA THR A 415 -7.33 39.44 -12.06
C THR A 415 -7.36 40.92 -11.79
N THR A 416 -7.98 41.35 -10.70
CA THR A 416 -8.02 42.76 -10.28
C THR A 416 -7.02 43.04 -9.18
N ILE A 417 -6.00 43.82 -9.48
CA ILE A 417 -4.98 44.29 -8.52
C ILE A 417 -5.04 45.82 -8.50
N ASN A 418 -5.18 46.42 -7.34
CA ASN A 418 -5.23 47.89 -7.18
C ASN A 418 -6.17 48.58 -8.17
N ASN A 419 -7.37 48.03 -8.37
CA ASN A 419 -8.40 48.51 -9.31
C ASN A 419 -8.03 48.39 -10.80
N THR A 420 -6.92 47.75 -11.15
CA THR A 420 -6.55 47.45 -12.53
C THR A 420 -6.88 45.99 -12.82
N VAL A 421 -7.65 45.75 -13.89
CA VAL A 421 -8.01 44.40 -14.35
C VAL A 421 -7.01 43.97 -15.41
N THR A 422 -6.40 42.81 -15.21
CA THR A 422 -5.56 42.14 -16.21
C THR A 422 -6.19 40.80 -16.58
N TYR A 423 -6.08 40.41 -17.84
CA TYR A 423 -6.65 39.16 -18.35
C TYR A 423 -5.54 38.18 -18.73
N SER A 424 -5.76 36.90 -18.42
CA SER A 424 -4.92 35.82 -18.96
C SER A 424 -5.16 35.68 -20.46
N THR A 425 -4.25 35.02 -21.16
CA THR A 425 -4.47 34.58 -22.55
C THR A 425 -5.70 33.67 -22.56
N PRO A 426 -6.71 33.91 -23.41
CA PRO A 426 -7.88 33.06 -23.53
C PRO A 426 -7.51 31.66 -24.02
N VAL A 427 -8.16 30.64 -23.46
CA VAL A 427 -7.99 29.26 -23.83
C VAL A 427 -9.33 28.68 -24.29
N CYS A 428 -9.33 27.99 -25.44
CA CYS A 428 -10.51 27.25 -25.90
C CYS A 428 -10.67 25.99 -25.02
N ILE A 429 -11.80 25.87 -24.34
CA ILE A 429 -12.08 24.76 -23.41
C ILE A 429 -13.05 23.72 -23.97
N THR A 430 -13.54 23.88 -25.20
CA THR A 430 -14.37 22.89 -25.90
C THR A 430 -13.82 22.67 -27.31
N GLY A 431 -13.84 21.40 -27.77
CA GLY A 431 -13.45 21.03 -29.12
C GLY A 431 -14.64 20.78 -30.05
N ALA A 432 -14.37 20.56 -31.33
CA ALA A 432 -15.34 19.96 -32.22
C ALA A 432 -15.70 18.57 -31.71
N LYS A 433 -16.97 18.12 -31.88
CA LYS A 433 -17.42 16.80 -31.48
C LYS A 433 -16.42 15.74 -32.01
N GLY A 434 -15.65 15.10 -31.11
CA GLY A 434 -14.87 13.92 -31.43
C GLY A 434 -15.78 12.73 -31.71
N GLU A 435 -15.28 11.69 -32.36
CA GLU A 435 -16.00 10.43 -32.45
C GLU A 435 -16.27 9.89 -31.03
N ASP A 436 -17.47 9.37 -30.82
CA ASP A 436 -17.86 8.82 -29.52
C ASP A 436 -16.96 7.64 -29.16
N SER A 437 -16.37 7.66 -27.98
CA SER A 437 -15.56 6.55 -27.50
C SER A 437 -16.46 5.34 -27.23
N ILE A 438 -16.04 4.15 -27.66
CA ILE A 438 -16.75 2.89 -27.46
C ILE A 438 -16.06 2.13 -26.34
N LEU A 439 -16.80 1.84 -25.27
CA LEU A 439 -16.33 1.01 -24.15
C LEU A 439 -17.20 -0.24 -24.05
N LEU A 440 -16.60 -1.43 -24.15
CA LEU A 440 -17.24 -2.71 -23.95
C LEU A 440 -16.88 -3.27 -22.58
N CYS A 441 -17.87 -3.55 -21.75
CA CYS A 441 -17.74 -4.15 -20.42
C CYS A 441 -18.32 -5.54 -20.39
N ILE A 442 -17.69 -6.47 -19.67
CA ILE A 442 -18.18 -7.83 -19.45
C ILE A 442 -18.36 -8.04 -17.95
N ASP A 443 -19.58 -8.26 -17.52
CA ASP A 443 -19.92 -8.58 -16.15
C ASP A 443 -20.20 -10.08 -15.96
N SER A 444 -19.93 -10.59 -14.76
CA SER A 444 -20.15 -12.00 -14.41
C SER A 444 -21.14 -12.14 -13.26
N SER A 445 -22.17 -12.97 -13.44
CA SER A 445 -23.24 -13.18 -12.45
C SER A 445 -22.76 -13.79 -11.13
N ASN A 446 -21.70 -14.61 -11.15
CA ASN A 446 -21.21 -15.36 -10.00
C ASN A 446 -19.67 -15.31 -9.86
N GLY A 447 -19.05 -14.23 -10.34
CA GLY A 447 -17.59 -14.08 -10.34
C GLY A 447 -16.90 -14.98 -11.35
N THR A 448 -15.64 -15.33 -11.10
CA THR A 448 -14.77 -16.03 -12.07
C THR A 448 -14.35 -17.44 -11.62
N THR A 449 -14.95 -17.98 -10.56
CA THR A 449 -14.57 -19.28 -10.00
C THR A 449 -15.80 -20.18 -9.79
N PHE A 450 -15.75 -21.41 -10.33
CA PHE A 450 -16.75 -22.44 -10.05
C PHE A 450 -16.41 -23.14 -8.73
N LYS A 451 -17.34 -23.08 -7.77
CA LYS A 451 -17.20 -23.77 -6.47
C LYS A 451 -17.81 -25.16 -6.45
N ASN A 452 -18.70 -25.48 -7.40
CA ASN A 452 -19.24 -26.83 -7.63
C ASN A 452 -19.63 -27.02 -9.09
N SER A 453 -19.93 -28.27 -9.51
CA SER A 453 -20.19 -28.65 -10.91
C SER A 453 -21.52 -28.19 -11.47
N ASP A 454 -22.46 -27.78 -10.63
CA ASP A 454 -23.85 -27.50 -11.04
C ASP A 454 -24.17 -26.00 -11.11
N VAL A 455 -23.16 -25.14 -10.90
CA VAL A 455 -23.32 -23.69 -11.03
C VAL A 455 -22.96 -23.26 -12.44
N ALA A 456 -23.85 -22.48 -13.06
CA ALA A 456 -23.57 -21.77 -14.29
C ALA A 456 -23.18 -20.30 -13.98
N ILE A 457 -22.30 -19.75 -14.79
CA ILE A 457 -21.93 -18.33 -14.81
C ILE A 457 -22.50 -17.73 -16.08
N ILE A 458 -23.16 -16.59 -15.95
CA ILE A 458 -23.64 -15.81 -17.09
C ILE A 458 -22.72 -14.59 -17.20
N PHE A 459 -22.03 -14.46 -18.31
CA PHE A 459 -21.38 -13.22 -18.70
C PHE A 459 -22.38 -12.34 -19.44
N THR A 460 -22.46 -11.08 -19.05
CA THR A 460 -23.32 -10.08 -19.68
C THR A 460 -22.44 -8.96 -20.25
N VAL A 461 -22.67 -8.60 -21.51
CA VAL A 461 -21.98 -7.51 -22.19
C VAL A 461 -22.80 -6.23 -22.09
N THR A 462 -22.12 -5.14 -21.78
CA THR A 462 -22.68 -3.79 -21.85
C THR A 462 -21.72 -2.92 -22.64
N ILE A 463 -22.23 -2.17 -23.62
CA ILE A 463 -21.43 -1.26 -24.43
C ILE A 463 -21.90 0.17 -24.16
N TYR A 464 -20.95 1.07 -23.96
CA TYR A 464 -21.21 2.49 -23.76
C TYR A 464 -20.65 3.27 -24.95
N VAL A 465 -21.48 4.10 -25.56
CA VAL A 465 -21.12 4.93 -26.73
C VAL A 465 -21.72 6.31 -26.55
N GLY A 466 -20.91 7.35 -26.44
CA GLY A 466 -21.39 8.73 -26.38
C GLY A 466 -22.43 9.00 -25.29
N GLY A 467 -22.38 8.25 -24.16
CA GLY A 467 -23.36 8.33 -23.08
C GLY A 467 -24.62 7.47 -23.28
N VAL A 468 -24.70 6.71 -24.36
CA VAL A 468 -25.78 5.74 -24.63
C VAL A 468 -25.34 4.37 -24.13
N VAL A 469 -26.23 3.66 -23.45
CA VAL A 469 -26.01 2.28 -22.97
C VAL A 469 -26.67 1.30 -23.93
N ILE A 470 -25.84 0.40 -24.47
CA ILE A 470 -26.25 -0.69 -25.37
C ILE A 470 -26.09 -2.00 -24.60
N ASP A 471 -27.19 -2.62 -24.23
CA ASP A 471 -27.29 -3.80 -23.37
C ASP A 471 -28.00 -4.99 -24.04
N ASN A 472 -28.34 -4.86 -25.33
CA ASN A 472 -29.00 -5.90 -26.12
C ASN A 472 -28.74 -5.73 -27.62
N SER A 473 -29.04 -6.80 -28.38
CA SER A 473 -28.78 -6.86 -29.83
C SER A 473 -29.60 -5.86 -30.64
N SER A 474 -30.80 -5.49 -30.17
CA SER A 474 -31.65 -4.52 -30.89
C SER A 474 -31.02 -3.12 -30.84
N LYS A 475 -30.56 -2.67 -29.65
CA LYS A 475 -29.87 -1.40 -29.50
C LYS A 475 -28.52 -1.38 -30.23
N LEU A 476 -27.83 -2.54 -30.31
CA LEU A 476 -26.58 -2.66 -31.05
C LEU A 476 -26.80 -2.31 -32.53
N ARG A 477 -27.81 -2.95 -33.15
CA ARG A 477 -28.14 -2.71 -34.56
C ARG A 477 -28.64 -1.29 -34.81
N GLU A 478 -29.46 -0.77 -33.89
CA GLU A 478 -29.95 0.61 -33.99
C GLU A 478 -28.78 1.62 -33.97
N THR A 479 -27.73 1.34 -33.23
CA THR A 479 -26.60 2.25 -33.06
C THR A 479 -25.53 2.12 -34.16
N PHE A 480 -25.19 0.88 -34.55
CA PHE A 480 -24.06 0.59 -35.45
C PHE A 480 -24.46 -0.03 -36.78
N GLY A 481 -25.73 -0.35 -36.97
CA GLY A 481 -26.24 -0.99 -38.21
C GLY A 481 -26.46 -2.50 -38.08
N ASP A 482 -27.10 -3.07 -39.06
CA ASP A 482 -27.53 -4.49 -39.06
C ASP A 482 -26.37 -5.49 -39.08
N ASP A 483 -25.21 -5.08 -39.58
CA ASP A 483 -23.99 -5.89 -39.68
C ASP A 483 -23.18 -5.95 -38.37
N ALA A 484 -23.52 -5.13 -37.37
CA ALA A 484 -22.84 -5.12 -36.07
C ALA A 484 -23.13 -6.38 -35.25
N TYR A 485 -22.08 -6.99 -34.71
CA TYR A 485 -22.19 -8.18 -33.88
C TYR A 485 -21.10 -8.30 -32.82
N LEU A 486 -21.38 -9.15 -31.82
CA LEU A 486 -20.42 -9.50 -30.77
C LEU A 486 -19.74 -10.84 -31.09
N GLN A 487 -18.40 -10.85 -31.09
CA GLN A 487 -17.60 -12.05 -31.29
C GLN A 487 -16.98 -12.47 -29.95
N TRP A 488 -17.43 -13.57 -29.39
CA TRP A 488 -16.79 -14.17 -28.22
C TRP A 488 -15.58 -15.01 -28.61
N LEU A 489 -14.57 -14.96 -27.74
CA LEU A 489 -13.30 -15.65 -27.89
C LEU A 489 -12.99 -16.42 -26.60
N ILE A 490 -12.35 -17.55 -26.75
CA ILE A 490 -11.91 -18.40 -25.63
C ILE A 490 -10.44 -18.77 -25.80
N LYS A 491 -9.69 -18.70 -24.71
CA LYS A 491 -8.35 -19.25 -24.60
C LYS A 491 -8.30 -20.23 -23.43
N ARG A 492 -8.09 -21.52 -23.70
CA ARG A 492 -8.04 -22.58 -22.69
C ARG A 492 -6.65 -22.73 -22.13
N HIS A 493 -6.57 -23.35 -20.97
CA HIS A 493 -5.27 -23.66 -20.35
C HIS A 493 -4.35 -24.40 -21.32
N GLY A 494 -3.15 -23.87 -21.52
CA GLY A 494 -2.13 -24.39 -22.45
C GLY A 494 -2.22 -23.86 -23.88
N GLU A 495 -3.26 -23.11 -24.24
CA GLU A 495 -3.34 -22.43 -25.53
C GLU A 495 -2.59 -21.09 -25.50
N THR A 496 -1.91 -20.74 -26.59
CA THR A 496 -1.19 -19.46 -26.73
C THR A 496 -2.06 -18.36 -27.32
N GLU A 497 -3.10 -18.73 -28.09
CA GLU A 497 -3.96 -17.81 -28.82
C GLU A 497 -5.45 -18.02 -28.49
N PHE A 498 -6.25 -16.99 -28.73
CA PHE A 498 -7.68 -17.08 -28.59
C PHE A 498 -8.34 -17.76 -29.81
N SER A 499 -9.30 -18.63 -29.55
CA SER A 499 -10.15 -19.25 -30.56
C SER A 499 -11.54 -18.59 -30.57
N LYS A 500 -12.09 -18.34 -31.74
CA LYS A 500 -13.46 -17.80 -31.89
C LYS A 500 -14.52 -18.80 -31.46
N ILE A 501 -15.50 -18.36 -30.68
CA ILE A 501 -16.69 -19.11 -30.38
C ILE A 501 -17.66 -18.88 -31.55
N PRO A 502 -18.25 -19.95 -32.16
CA PRO A 502 -19.22 -19.79 -33.23
C PRO A 502 -20.38 -18.88 -32.82
N LEU A 503 -20.86 -18.04 -33.72
CA LEU A 503 -21.98 -17.11 -33.44
C LEU A 503 -23.31 -17.85 -33.17
N ASP A 504 -23.44 -19.06 -33.63
CA ASP A 504 -24.60 -19.97 -33.43
C ASP A 504 -24.41 -20.91 -32.21
N ASP A 505 -23.39 -20.66 -31.37
CA ASP A 505 -23.18 -21.46 -30.15
C ASP A 505 -24.41 -21.36 -29.24
N SER A 506 -24.96 -22.50 -28.84
CA SER A 506 -26.20 -22.58 -28.04
C SER A 506 -26.11 -21.95 -26.65
N ARG A 507 -24.93 -21.62 -26.18
CA ARG A 507 -24.68 -20.93 -24.91
C ARG A 507 -24.76 -19.40 -25.03
N LEU A 508 -24.77 -18.86 -26.24
CA LEU A 508 -24.96 -17.46 -26.53
C LEU A 508 -26.45 -17.12 -26.60
N ASN A 509 -26.86 -16.08 -25.89
CA ASN A 509 -28.21 -15.54 -25.96
C ASN A 509 -28.16 -14.08 -26.38
N ASP A 510 -29.25 -13.58 -26.97
CA ASP A 510 -29.37 -12.21 -27.48
C ASP A 510 -28.16 -11.81 -28.35
N ASN A 511 -27.80 -12.66 -29.30
CA ASN A 511 -26.67 -12.45 -30.23
C ASN A 511 -25.33 -12.12 -29.53
N GLY A 512 -25.07 -12.80 -28.40
CA GLY A 512 -23.81 -12.69 -27.67
C GLY A 512 -23.80 -11.68 -26.50
N PHE A 513 -24.89 -10.96 -26.24
CA PHE A 513 -25.00 -10.11 -25.07
C PHE A 513 -25.01 -10.89 -23.75
N MET A 514 -25.44 -12.14 -23.80
CA MET A 514 -25.33 -13.06 -22.67
C MET A 514 -24.62 -14.33 -23.11
N PHE A 515 -23.64 -14.78 -22.36
CA PHE A 515 -22.92 -16.02 -22.58
C PHE A 515 -22.93 -16.87 -21.32
N THR A 516 -23.58 -18.03 -21.38
CA THR A 516 -23.74 -18.94 -20.24
C THR A 516 -22.68 -20.03 -20.28
N ILE A 517 -21.90 -20.17 -19.21
CA ILE A 517 -20.83 -21.16 -19.05
C ILE A 517 -21.08 -21.99 -17.80
N SER A 518 -20.82 -23.27 -17.87
CA SER A 518 -20.86 -24.20 -16.74
C SER A 518 -19.47 -24.74 -16.43
N ALA A 519 -19.29 -25.33 -15.26
CA ALA A 519 -18.04 -26.00 -14.89
C ALA A 519 -17.64 -27.11 -15.86
N LYS A 520 -18.61 -27.70 -16.60
CA LYS A 520 -18.37 -28.74 -17.60
C LYS A 520 -17.71 -28.21 -18.87
N ASP A 521 -17.85 -26.91 -19.15
CA ASP A 521 -17.26 -26.25 -20.31
C ASP A 521 -15.75 -25.94 -20.14
N ILE A 522 -15.25 -26.03 -18.89
CA ILE A 522 -13.89 -25.64 -18.52
C ILE A 522 -13.21 -26.77 -17.76
N LYS A 523 -12.12 -27.35 -18.32
CA LYS A 523 -11.39 -28.44 -17.64
C LYS A 523 -10.50 -27.97 -16.48
N PHE A 524 -9.85 -26.82 -16.61
CA PHE A 524 -8.96 -26.24 -15.58
C PHE A 524 -9.15 -24.74 -15.46
N LYS A 525 -8.74 -24.00 -16.50
CA LYS A 525 -8.84 -22.54 -16.61
C LYS A 525 -9.14 -22.17 -18.06
N ALA A 526 -9.97 -21.16 -18.24
CA ALA A 526 -10.17 -20.52 -19.55
C ALA A 526 -10.29 -19.00 -19.35
N VAL A 527 -9.81 -18.25 -20.33
CA VAL A 527 -9.99 -16.80 -20.43
C VAL A 527 -10.99 -16.55 -21.54
N PHE A 528 -11.97 -15.71 -21.27
CA PHE A 528 -12.98 -15.29 -22.25
C PHE A 528 -12.77 -13.81 -22.55
N ASN A 529 -12.96 -13.46 -23.81
CA ASN A 529 -12.97 -12.09 -24.28
C ASN A 529 -14.17 -11.90 -25.22
N CYS A 530 -14.62 -10.65 -25.39
CA CYS A 530 -15.68 -10.31 -26.33
C CYS A 530 -15.24 -9.09 -27.13
N GLU A 531 -15.36 -9.17 -28.44
CA GLU A 531 -15.02 -8.11 -29.38
C GLU A 531 -16.28 -7.60 -30.08
N LEU A 532 -16.40 -6.29 -30.18
CA LEU A 532 -17.42 -5.64 -30.98
C LEU A 532 -16.90 -5.50 -32.42
N ASN A 533 -17.69 -6.01 -33.38
CA ASN A 533 -17.47 -5.85 -34.82
C ASN A 533 -18.56 -4.93 -35.39
N ILE A 534 -18.15 -3.82 -35.99
CA ILE A 534 -19.01 -2.77 -36.56
C ILE A 534 -18.58 -2.41 -37.95
#